data_b317171c0c90ebf327cac5bf968b256c
#
_entry.id   b317171c0c90ebf327cac5bf968b256c
#
_cell.length_a   1.000
_cell.length_b   1.000
_cell.length_c   1.000
_cell.angle_alpha   90.00
_cell.angle_beta   90.00
_cell.angle_gamma   90.00
#
_symmetry.space_group_name_H-M   'P 1'
#
loop_
_entity.id
_entity.type
_entity.pdbx_description
1 polymer ?
#
loop_
_entity_poly.entity_id
_entity_poly.type
_entity_poly.pdbx_seq_one_letter_code
_entity_poly.pdbx_strand_id
1 'polypeptide(L)'
;DMDICKRAKKHGIATKFYNDLYCYHFHGKSSRIDLETKIKSKSQVIKSSFIFIKKHYHGLHGIALYFLLRLSILIELFLLSPFLKEKRGILKKILDF
;
A
#
# COMPACT_ATOMS: atom_id res chain seq x y z
N ASP A 1 6.42 -6.86 -2.79
CA ASP A 1 6.60 -7.50 -4.13
C ASP A 1 7.03 -6.50 -5.20
N MET A 2 6.39 -5.36 -5.32
CA MET A 2 6.76 -4.32 -6.31
C MET A 2 8.20 -3.81 -6.12
N ASP A 3 8.66 -3.62 -4.89
CA ASP A 3 10.01 -3.16 -4.59
C ASP A 3 11.08 -4.15 -5.07
N ILE A 4 10.87 -5.44 -4.82
CA ILE A 4 11.78 -6.51 -5.27
C ILE A 4 11.87 -6.53 -6.80
N CYS A 5 10.75 -6.50 -7.49
CA CYS A 5 10.71 -6.52 -8.96
C CYS A 5 11.42 -5.29 -9.56
N LYS A 6 11.22 -4.13 -8.96
CA LYS A 6 11.86 -2.90 -9.43
C LYS A 6 13.37 -2.89 -9.19
N ARG A 7 13.84 -3.42 -8.05
CA ARG A 7 15.27 -3.60 -7.79
C ARG A 7 15.90 -4.64 -8.72
N ALA A 8 15.22 -5.77 -8.92
CA ALA A 8 15.66 -6.81 -9.85
C ALA A 8 15.87 -6.24 -11.27
N LYS A 9 14.91 -5.45 -11.76
CA LYS A 9 15.02 -4.78 -13.06
C LYS A 9 16.24 -3.86 -13.16
N LYS A 10 16.58 -3.12 -12.10
CA LYS A 10 17.79 -2.29 -12.06
C LYS A 10 19.08 -3.09 -12.18
N HIS A 11 19.07 -4.34 -11.75
CA HIS A 11 20.22 -5.27 -11.85
C HIS A 11 20.18 -6.18 -13.09
N GLY A 12 19.31 -5.88 -14.06
CA GLY A 12 19.19 -6.66 -15.28
C GLY A 12 18.49 -8.01 -15.14
N ILE A 13 17.83 -8.25 -14.00
CA ILE A 13 17.09 -9.49 -13.74
C ILE A 13 15.65 -9.33 -14.24
N ALA A 14 15.22 -10.22 -15.13
CA ALA A 14 13.86 -10.21 -15.68
C ALA A 14 12.85 -10.85 -14.71
N THR A 15 11.67 -10.26 -14.62
CA THR A 15 10.52 -10.86 -13.94
C THR A 15 9.67 -11.60 -14.97
N LYS A 16 9.40 -12.89 -14.73
CA LYS A 16 8.63 -13.75 -15.63
C LYS A 16 7.37 -14.27 -14.95
N PHE A 17 6.31 -14.42 -15.73
CA PHE A 17 5.07 -15.03 -15.30
C PHE A 17 4.93 -16.44 -15.91
N TYR A 18 4.64 -17.44 -15.09
CA TYR A 18 4.43 -18.82 -15.50
C TYR A 18 2.97 -19.22 -15.29
N ASN A 19 2.26 -19.54 -16.36
CA ASN A 19 0.85 -19.92 -16.33
C ASN A 19 0.58 -21.34 -15.83
N ASP A 20 1.57 -22.24 -15.93
CA ASP A 20 1.50 -23.64 -15.57
C ASP A 20 1.77 -23.92 -14.08
N LEU A 21 2.19 -22.90 -13.34
CA LEU A 21 2.38 -22.95 -11.89
C LEU A 21 1.25 -22.20 -11.17
N TYR A 22 0.58 -22.87 -10.25
CA TYR A 22 -0.45 -22.26 -9.44
C TYR A 22 -0.43 -22.77 -8.00
N CYS A 23 -0.95 -21.99 -7.09
CA CYS A 23 -1.18 -22.37 -5.70
C CYS A 23 -2.53 -21.89 -5.21
N TYR A 24 -3.11 -22.57 -4.25
CA TYR A 24 -4.32 -22.11 -3.58
C TYR A 24 -3.97 -21.02 -2.57
N HIS A 25 -4.59 -19.86 -2.73
CA HIS A 25 -4.40 -18.72 -1.85
C HIS A 25 -5.72 -18.28 -1.23
N PHE A 26 -5.84 -18.46 0.08
CA PHE A 26 -7.01 -18.00 0.84
C PHE A 26 -6.87 -16.48 1.14
N HIS A 27 -7.44 -15.68 0.26
CA HIS A 27 -7.30 -14.24 0.32
C HIS A 27 -7.83 -13.65 1.63
N GLY A 28 -6.97 -12.92 2.34
CA GLY A 28 -7.34 -12.19 3.54
C GLY A 28 -7.53 -13.03 4.81
N LYS A 29 -7.23 -14.33 4.81
CA LYS A 29 -7.39 -15.19 6.00
C LYS A 29 -6.53 -14.76 7.20
N SER A 30 -5.32 -14.29 6.95
CA SER A 30 -4.41 -13.82 8.02
C SER A 30 -4.58 -12.35 8.37
N SER A 31 -5.06 -11.52 7.45
CA SER A 31 -5.12 -10.06 7.58
C SER A 31 -6.52 -9.51 7.87
N ARG A 32 -7.55 -10.36 7.86
CA ARG A 32 -8.96 -9.97 8.01
C ARG A 32 -9.69 -10.75 9.09
N ILE A 33 -8.97 -11.24 10.10
CA ILE A 33 -9.52 -12.03 11.22
C ILE A 33 -10.47 -11.17 12.06
N ASP A 34 -10.05 -9.95 12.36
CA ASP A 34 -10.80 -8.98 13.15
C ASP A 34 -10.59 -7.56 12.60
N LEU A 35 -11.38 -6.61 13.12
CA LEU A 35 -11.33 -5.22 12.66
C LEU A 35 -9.96 -4.56 12.90
N GLU A 36 -9.36 -4.83 14.05
CA GLU A 36 -8.06 -4.23 14.41
C GLU A 36 -6.94 -4.72 13.48
N THR A 37 -6.85 -6.01 13.26
CA THR A 37 -5.88 -6.63 12.33
C THR A 37 -6.08 -6.12 10.91
N LYS A 38 -7.33 -5.97 10.47
CA LYS A 38 -7.67 -5.41 9.16
C LYS A 38 -7.22 -3.96 9.02
N ILE A 39 -7.46 -3.12 10.03
CA ILE A 39 -7.00 -1.73 10.07
C ILE A 39 -5.48 -1.66 10.03
N LYS A 40 -4.80 -2.48 10.84
CA LYS A 40 -3.33 -2.56 10.89
C LYS A 40 -2.75 -2.95 9.52
N SER A 41 -3.28 -4.01 8.92
CA SER A 41 -2.83 -4.51 7.61
C SER A 41 -3.01 -3.46 6.50
N LYS A 42 -4.19 -2.86 6.38
CA LYS A 42 -4.46 -1.82 5.38
C LYS A 42 -3.61 -0.56 5.59
N SER A 43 -3.45 -0.12 6.84
CA SER A 43 -2.58 1.02 7.15
C SER A 43 -1.13 0.75 6.76
N GLN A 44 -0.67 -0.49 6.95
CA GLN A 44 0.67 -0.89 6.57
C GLN A 44 0.90 -0.87 5.05
N VAL A 45 -0.10 -1.31 4.27
CA VAL A 45 -0.05 -1.22 2.80
C VAL A 45 0.10 0.23 2.35
N ILE A 46 -0.68 1.15 2.92
CA ILE A 46 -0.61 2.58 2.60
C ILE A 46 0.76 3.16 2.95
N LYS A 47 1.27 2.87 4.15
CA LYS A 47 2.60 3.31 4.59
C LYS A 47 3.70 2.79 3.66
N SER A 48 3.61 1.52 3.26
CA SER A 48 4.56 0.91 2.33
C SER A 48 4.54 1.58 0.94
N SER A 49 3.38 2.04 0.50
CA SER A 49 3.26 2.79 -0.76
C SER A 49 4.01 4.13 -0.70
N PHE A 50 3.91 4.85 0.40
CA PHE A 50 4.69 6.09 0.60
C PHE A 50 6.21 5.83 0.63
N ILE A 51 6.63 4.78 1.33
CA ILE A 51 8.04 4.39 1.38
C ILE A 51 8.54 4.01 -0.01
N PHE A 52 7.74 3.27 -0.78
CA PHE A 52 8.06 2.88 -2.14
C PHE A 52 8.28 4.09 -3.06
N ILE A 53 7.40 5.09 -2.99
CA ILE A 53 7.54 6.33 -3.76
C ILE A 53 8.85 7.06 -3.38
N LYS A 54 9.10 7.25 -2.09
CA LYS A 54 10.33 7.90 -1.62
C LYS A 54 11.60 7.18 -2.07
N LYS A 55 11.55 5.85 -2.11
CA LYS A 55 12.72 5.03 -2.47
C LYS A 55 13.03 5.04 -3.97
N HIS A 56 12.00 5.06 -4.81
CA HIS A 56 12.15 4.82 -6.24
C HIS A 56 11.94 6.05 -7.14
N TYR A 57 11.37 7.10 -6.61
CA TYR A 57 11.08 8.32 -7.36
C TYR A 57 11.70 9.53 -6.68
N HIS A 58 12.54 10.25 -7.42
CA HIS A 58 13.30 11.39 -6.90
C HIS A 58 12.95 12.69 -7.64
N GLY A 59 13.37 13.82 -7.07
CA GLY A 59 13.14 15.14 -7.64
C GLY A 59 11.66 15.57 -7.61
N LEU A 60 11.30 16.51 -8.45
CA LEU A 60 9.94 17.07 -8.51
C LEU A 60 8.88 16.02 -8.82
N HIS A 61 9.19 15.04 -9.65
CA HIS A 61 8.27 13.96 -9.98
C HIS A 61 7.93 13.10 -8.76
N GLY A 62 8.93 12.73 -7.97
CA GLY A 62 8.72 11.97 -6.73
C GLY A 62 7.92 12.75 -5.69
N ILE A 63 8.19 14.04 -5.54
CA ILE A 63 7.45 14.94 -4.65
C ILE A 63 6.00 15.03 -5.10
N ALA A 64 5.74 15.25 -6.37
CA ALA A 64 4.38 15.33 -6.93
C ALA A 64 3.60 14.03 -6.69
N LEU A 65 4.19 12.87 -6.99
CA LEU A 65 3.56 11.57 -6.74
C LEU A 65 3.24 11.35 -5.27
N TYR A 66 4.16 11.72 -4.38
CA TYR A 66 3.95 11.60 -2.93
C TYR A 66 2.75 12.44 -2.46
N PHE A 67 2.68 13.70 -2.87
CA PHE A 67 1.59 14.58 -2.49
C PHE A 67 0.26 14.18 -3.10
N LEU A 68 0.23 13.76 -4.36
CA LEU A 68 -0.98 13.26 -5.01
C LEU A 68 -1.53 12.01 -4.33
N LEU A 69 -0.67 11.06 -4.02
CA LEU A 69 -1.08 9.85 -3.29
C LEU A 69 -1.60 10.20 -1.90
N ARG A 70 -0.89 11.06 -1.16
CA ARG A 70 -1.30 11.48 0.17
C ARG A 70 -2.65 12.19 0.15
N LEU A 71 -2.84 13.12 -0.78
CA LEU A 71 -4.09 13.85 -0.93
C LEU A 71 -5.25 12.92 -1.26
N SER A 72 -5.07 12.02 -2.22
CA SER A 72 -6.09 11.04 -2.63
C SER A 72 -6.54 10.15 -1.46
N ILE A 73 -5.58 9.61 -0.70
CA ILE A 73 -5.87 8.75 0.45
C ILE A 73 -6.57 9.53 1.57
N LEU A 74 -6.13 10.75 1.86
CA LEU A 74 -6.75 11.58 2.90
C LEU A 74 -8.17 11.97 2.54
N ILE A 75 -8.44 12.32 1.28
CA ILE A 75 -9.79 12.62 0.81
C ILE A 75 -10.70 11.40 0.95
N GLU A 76 -10.26 10.24 0.47
CA GLU A 76 -11.03 9.00 0.60
C GLU A 76 -11.33 8.67 2.06
N LEU A 77 -10.32 8.67 2.91
CA LEU A 77 -10.48 8.31 4.32
C LEU A 77 -11.32 9.33 5.08
N PHE A 78 -11.15 10.62 4.80
CA PHE A 78 -11.92 11.69 5.44
C PHE A 78 -13.39 11.61 5.08
N LEU A 79 -13.72 11.41 3.81
CA LEU A 79 -15.11 11.28 3.35
C LEU A 79 -15.80 10.04 3.89
N LEU A 80 -15.09 8.92 4.04
CA LEU A 80 -15.66 7.66 4.48
C LEU A 80 -15.54 7.40 5.99
N SER A 81 -14.75 8.18 6.73
CA SER A 81 -14.54 7.97 8.16
C SER A 81 -15.81 8.13 9.02
N PRO A 82 -16.77 9.04 8.73
CA PRO A 82 -18.01 9.12 9.49
C PRO A 82 -18.90 7.89 9.35
N PHE A 83 -18.80 7.16 8.26
CA PHE A 83 -19.67 6.04 7.90
C PHE A 83 -19.07 4.68 8.25
N LEU A 84 -17.73 4.55 8.22
CA LEU A 84 -17.02 3.28 8.38
C LEU A 84 -15.98 3.37 9.51
N LYS A 85 -16.17 2.55 10.56
CA LYS A 85 -15.22 2.44 11.69
C LYS A 85 -13.81 2.04 11.21
N GLU A 86 -13.73 1.16 10.22
CA GLU A 86 -12.47 0.74 9.60
C GLU A 86 -11.70 1.92 9.03
N LYS A 87 -12.36 2.76 8.23
CA LYS A 87 -11.74 3.94 7.60
C LYS A 87 -11.28 4.96 8.63
N ARG A 88 -12.04 5.15 9.70
CA ARG A 88 -11.65 6.01 10.83
C ARG A 88 -10.40 5.50 11.53
N GLY A 89 -10.30 4.19 11.76
CA GLY A 89 -9.12 3.58 12.36
C GLY A 89 -7.88 3.70 11.48
N ILE A 90 -8.02 3.51 10.18
CA ILE A 90 -6.94 3.69 9.20
C ILE A 90 -6.49 5.16 9.17
N LEU A 91 -7.42 6.10 9.13
CA LEU A 91 -7.13 7.53 9.13
C LEU A 91 -6.28 7.94 10.35
N LYS A 92 -6.66 7.50 11.56
CA LYS A 92 -5.88 7.76 12.78
C LYS A 92 -4.44 7.26 12.65
N LYS A 93 -4.23 6.04 12.14
CA LYS A 93 -2.89 5.46 11.99
C LYS A 93 -2.04 6.12 10.91
N ILE A 94 -2.66 6.77 9.93
CA ILE A 94 -1.96 7.45 8.83
C ILE A 94 -1.64 8.89 9.17
N LEU A 95 -2.49 9.58 9.94
CA LEU A 95 -2.23 10.96 10.37
C LEU A 95 -0.92 11.08 11.18
N ASP A 96 -0.58 10.05 11.95
CA ASP A 96 0.66 9.99 12.74
C ASP A 96 1.89 9.59 11.89
N PHE A 97 1.70 9.30 10.64
CA PHE A 97 2.76 8.93 9.69
C PHE A 97 3.12 10.12 8.78
#